data_5a56459677dff958f84048485f11547c
#
_entry.id   5a56459677dff958f84048485f11547c
#
_cell.length_a   1.000
_cell.length_b   1.000
_cell.length_c   1.000
_cell.angle_alpha   90.00
_cell.angle_beta   90.00
_cell.angle_gamma   90.00
#
_symmetry.space_group_name_H-M   'P 1'
#
loop_
_entity.id
_entity.type
_entity.pdbx_description
1 polymer ?
#
loop_
_entity_poly.entity_id
_entity_poly.type
_entity_poly.pdbx_seq_one_letter_code
_entity_poly.pdbx_strand_id
1 'polypeptide(L)'
;LRINRRNGKHCFVTHNECIVLANIYIMAKLLKNIDLYTGSKHIKDAFIRFTDVIDDVGYMIDFTPRDDDELITEATGKLIVPGFIDVHKHGGYGLDTMDGDAEKLNDMVNKMVTEGITSLFPTTITQSPENIERALVTINEVAKTNPVIQGIHLEGPFINKVFMGAQPEEYIIDPDTELLKKWYALSGERIRLVTYAPENGGIPDFEEFMLKHHIIPSIGHSNATREQLIHSRASHITHLYNAQRPLHHREPGVTGHGMLETSITGELIADGFHIVPDMLEIAFRLKGAHQLELVTDSMRAEGLGDGVSELGGQKVVVKDKQARLENGHLAGSVLAYDDAFRNIQRFTSADIHDAVQMTSVNQAREFGLTQKGDLSAGKDADFNIFNKEDMQLQATYSLGRRFARKN
;
A
#
# COMPACT_ATOMS: atom_id res chain seq x y z
N LEU A 1 -17.23 -25.14 -2.07
CA LEU A 1 -18.18 -24.72 -3.11
C LEU A 1 -17.41 -23.89 -4.13
N ARG A 2 -17.31 -24.33 -5.41
CA ARG A 2 -16.72 -23.52 -6.49
C ARG A 2 -17.86 -22.87 -7.25
N ILE A 3 -17.82 -21.57 -7.39
CA ILE A 3 -18.72 -20.80 -8.27
C ILE A 3 -18.11 -20.88 -9.68
N ASN A 4 -18.84 -21.43 -10.63
CA ASN A 4 -18.44 -21.47 -12.05
C ASN A 4 -19.39 -20.57 -12.85
N ARG A 5 -18.89 -19.56 -13.53
CA ARG A 5 -19.65 -18.70 -14.47
C ARG A 5 -19.73 -19.40 -15.83
N ARG A 6 -20.94 -19.69 -16.29
CA ARG A 6 -21.23 -20.00 -17.69
C ARG A 6 -22.47 -19.21 -18.11
N ASN A 7 -22.31 -18.34 -19.11
CA ASN A 7 -23.40 -17.56 -19.74
C ASN A 7 -24.27 -16.72 -18.77
N GLY A 8 -23.64 -15.93 -17.88
CA GLY A 8 -24.37 -15.01 -16.98
C GLY A 8 -25.20 -15.66 -15.87
N LYS A 9 -25.06 -16.96 -15.63
CA LYS A 9 -25.81 -17.68 -14.58
C LYS A 9 -24.85 -18.24 -13.53
N HIS A 10 -25.17 -18.02 -12.25
CA HIS A 10 -24.47 -18.67 -11.13
C HIS A 10 -25.03 -20.07 -10.94
N CYS A 11 -24.18 -21.09 -10.99
CA CYS A 11 -24.56 -22.47 -10.74
C CYS A 11 -23.75 -23.01 -9.55
N PHE A 12 -24.42 -23.49 -8.51
CA PHE A 12 -23.81 -24.25 -7.42
C PHE A 12 -23.88 -25.73 -7.75
N VAL A 13 -22.76 -26.41 -7.81
CA VAL A 13 -22.71 -27.86 -8.02
C VAL A 13 -22.56 -28.55 -6.68
N THR A 14 -23.60 -29.22 -6.22
CA THR A 14 -23.49 -30.31 -5.23
C THR A 14 -23.53 -31.65 -5.98
N HIS A 15 -23.00 -32.71 -5.39
CA HIS A 15 -22.91 -34.03 -6.03
C HIS A 15 -24.23 -34.37 -6.76
N ASN A 16 -24.19 -34.35 -8.10
CA ASN A 16 -25.19 -34.79 -9.08
C ASN A 16 -26.43 -33.93 -9.37
N GLU A 17 -26.61 -32.74 -8.84
CA GLU A 17 -27.72 -31.87 -9.29
C GLU A 17 -27.26 -30.41 -9.51
N CYS A 18 -27.57 -29.86 -10.67
CA CYS A 18 -27.40 -28.45 -10.97
C CYS A 18 -28.67 -27.71 -10.51
N ILE A 19 -28.67 -27.11 -9.33
CA ILE A 19 -29.78 -26.25 -8.88
C ILE A 19 -29.58 -24.90 -9.60
N VAL A 20 -30.38 -24.65 -10.63
CA VAL A 20 -30.49 -23.32 -11.24
C VAL A 20 -31.29 -22.45 -10.26
N LEU A 21 -30.59 -21.69 -9.41
CA LEU A 21 -31.24 -20.63 -8.66
C LEU A 21 -31.73 -19.57 -9.64
N ALA A 22 -32.92 -19.07 -9.40
CA ALA A 22 -33.54 -17.99 -10.17
C ALA A 22 -32.52 -16.89 -10.45
N ASN A 23 -32.55 -16.32 -11.67
CA ASN A 23 -31.70 -15.22 -12.08
C ASN A 23 -31.68 -14.13 -11.02
N ILE A 24 -30.68 -14.12 -10.13
CA ILE A 24 -30.34 -12.91 -9.40
C ILE A 24 -29.69 -12.04 -10.47
N TYR A 25 -30.48 -11.17 -11.08
CA TYR A 25 -29.97 -10.09 -11.93
C TYR A 25 -29.17 -9.18 -11.01
N ILE A 26 -27.85 -9.33 -11.00
CA ILE A 26 -26.97 -8.34 -10.38
C ILE A 26 -26.95 -7.18 -11.36
N MET A 27 -27.67 -6.10 -11.01
CA MET A 27 -27.59 -4.84 -11.75
C MET A 27 -26.15 -4.39 -11.84
N ALA A 28 -25.71 -4.07 -13.04
CA ALA A 28 -24.38 -3.48 -13.23
C ALA A 28 -24.42 -2.00 -12.85
N LYS A 29 -23.57 -1.58 -11.94
CA LYS A 29 -23.42 -0.16 -11.59
C LYS A 29 -22.74 0.58 -12.73
N LEU A 30 -23.20 1.81 -13.01
CA LEU A 30 -22.75 2.62 -14.12
C LEU A 30 -22.43 4.04 -13.66
N LEU A 31 -21.17 4.46 -13.86
CA LEU A 31 -20.74 5.86 -13.79
C LEU A 31 -20.63 6.42 -15.19
N LYS A 32 -21.11 7.65 -15.41
CA LYS A 32 -21.06 8.35 -16.72
C LYS A 32 -20.63 9.80 -16.55
N ASN A 33 -20.10 10.34 -17.67
CA ASN A 33 -19.63 11.73 -17.75
C ASN A 33 -18.61 12.02 -16.68
N ILE A 34 -17.64 11.13 -16.53
CA ILE A 34 -16.56 11.18 -15.53
C ILE A 34 -15.23 11.51 -16.19
N ASP A 35 -14.30 12.01 -15.41
CA ASP A 35 -12.90 12.21 -15.79
C ASP A 35 -12.10 11.03 -15.22
N LEU A 36 -11.63 10.13 -16.09
CA LEU A 36 -11.14 8.81 -15.68
C LEU A 36 -9.65 8.65 -15.98
N TYR A 37 -8.86 8.35 -14.96
CA TYR A 37 -7.52 7.79 -15.09
C TYR A 37 -7.59 6.30 -14.82
N THR A 38 -7.32 5.47 -15.83
CA THR A 38 -7.41 4.01 -15.67
C THR A 38 -6.17 3.39 -15.03
N GLY A 39 -5.09 4.14 -14.90
CA GLY A 39 -3.74 3.65 -14.61
C GLY A 39 -2.85 3.71 -15.84
N SER A 40 -3.36 3.29 -16.99
CA SER A 40 -2.62 3.34 -18.27
C SER A 40 -3.06 4.49 -19.19
N LYS A 41 -4.26 5.05 -19.00
CA LYS A 41 -4.85 6.08 -19.87
C LYS A 41 -5.62 7.13 -19.06
N HIS A 42 -5.70 8.35 -19.63
CA HIS A 42 -6.63 9.38 -19.22
C HIS A 42 -7.76 9.50 -20.23
N ILE A 43 -9.01 9.32 -19.82
CA ILE A 43 -10.21 9.39 -20.63
C ILE A 43 -11.12 10.48 -20.11
N LYS A 44 -11.15 11.63 -20.79
CA LYS A 44 -12.11 12.69 -20.53
C LYS A 44 -13.48 12.28 -21.06
N ASP A 45 -14.53 12.59 -20.30
CA ASP A 45 -15.90 12.21 -20.61
C ASP A 45 -16.02 10.70 -20.84
N ALA A 46 -15.77 9.95 -19.76
CA ALA A 46 -15.75 8.50 -19.75
C ALA A 46 -17.00 7.90 -19.13
N PHE A 47 -17.17 6.60 -19.36
CA PHE A 47 -18.06 5.76 -18.55
C PHE A 47 -17.27 4.56 -18.00
N ILE A 48 -17.76 4.02 -16.88
CA ILE A 48 -17.32 2.76 -16.31
C ILE A 48 -18.53 1.97 -15.82
N ARG A 49 -18.63 0.71 -16.23
CA ARG A 49 -19.66 -0.25 -15.85
C ARG A 49 -19.00 -1.36 -15.04
N PHE A 50 -19.60 -1.72 -13.89
CA PHE A 50 -18.97 -2.67 -12.98
C PHE A 50 -19.98 -3.36 -12.07
N THR A 51 -19.56 -4.50 -11.55
CA THR A 51 -20.12 -5.21 -10.40
C THR A 51 -19.05 -5.27 -9.30
N ASP A 52 -18.51 -6.44 -8.97
CA ASP A 52 -17.30 -6.65 -8.20
C ASP A 52 -16.02 -6.49 -9.06
N VAL A 53 -16.19 -6.58 -10.37
CA VAL A 53 -15.17 -6.36 -11.40
C VAL A 53 -15.64 -5.31 -12.40
N ILE A 54 -14.69 -4.72 -13.12
CA ILE A 54 -14.99 -3.81 -14.23
C ILE A 54 -15.51 -4.64 -15.41
N ASP A 55 -16.74 -4.38 -15.85
CA ASP A 55 -17.32 -5.04 -17.02
C ASP A 55 -16.93 -4.34 -18.31
N ASP A 56 -16.98 -3.00 -18.29
CA ASP A 56 -16.80 -2.18 -19.49
C ASP A 56 -16.35 -0.76 -19.11
N VAL A 57 -15.49 -0.16 -19.91
CA VAL A 57 -14.94 1.17 -19.68
C VAL A 57 -14.56 1.82 -21.01
N GLY A 58 -14.88 3.09 -21.20
CA GLY A 58 -14.56 3.77 -22.46
C GLY A 58 -15.01 5.23 -22.50
N TYR A 59 -14.93 5.79 -23.71
CA TYR A 59 -15.41 7.14 -23.99
C TYR A 59 -16.94 7.17 -24.05
N MET A 60 -17.56 8.25 -23.61
CA MET A 60 -19.03 8.40 -23.70
C MET A 60 -19.58 8.32 -25.12
N ILE A 61 -18.78 8.70 -26.12
CA ILE A 61 -19.18 8.59 -27.54
C ILE A 61 -19.43 7.14 -27.97
N ASP A 62 -18.76 6.18 -27.32
CA ASP A 62 -18.86 4.74 -27.59
C ASP A 62 -19.86 4.04 -26.66
N PHE A 63 -20.50 4.80 -25.74
CA PHE A 63 -21.37 4.24 -24.72
C PHE A 63 -22.67 3.66 -25.34
N THR A 64 -22.99 2.44 -24.96
CA THR A 64 -24.25 1.78 -25.29
C THR A 64 -24.98 1.41 -24.00
N PRO A 65 -26.21 1.94 -23.78
CA PRO A 65 -27.01 1.57 -22.60
C PRO A 65 -27.35 0.07 -22.59
N ARG A 66 -27.45 -0.49 -21.37
CA ARG A 66 -27.99 -1.85 -21.13
C ARG A 66 -29.19 -1.77 -20.20
N ASP A 67 -30.10 -2.73 -20.32
CA ASP A 67 -31.34 -2.77 -19.50
C ASP A 67 -31.05 -3.02 -18.01
N ASP A 68 -29.87 -3.56 -17.67
CA ASP A 68 -29.41 -3.85 -16.32
C ASP A 68 -28.48 -2.75 -15.72
N ASP A 69 -28.36 -1.60 -16.38
CA ASP A 69 -27.55 -0.48 -15.89
C ASP A 69 -28.22 0.24 -14.70
N GLU A 70 -27.55 0.23 -13.54
CA GLU A 70 -27.88 1.07 -12.39
C GLU A 70 -27.01 2.34 -12.41
N LEU A 71 -27.60 3.48 -12.73
CA LEU A 71 -26.88 4.74 -12.84
C LEU A 71 -26.51 5.32 -11.46
N ILE A 72 -25.22 5.51 -11.20
CA ILE A 72 -24.69 6.21 -10.02
C ILE A 72 -24.43 7.67 -10.38
N THR A 73 -25.33 8.56 -10.02
CA THR A 73 -25.30 9.99 -10.43
C THR A 73 -24.30 10.83 -9.66
N GLU A 74 -23.90 10.43 -8.44
CA GLU A 74 -22.98 11.17 -7.58
C GLU A 74 -21.57 11.34 -8.18
N ALA A 75 -21.18 10.47 -9.13
CA ALA A 75 -19.89 10.52 -9.79
C ALA A 75 -19.83 11.42 -11.03
N THR A 76 -20.98 11.94 -11.50
CA THR A 76 -21.00 12.79 -12.70
C THR A 76 -20.12 14.05 -12.53
N GLY A 77 -19.23 14.27 -13.49
CA GLY A 77 -18.26 15.36 -13.46
C GLY A 77 -17.09 15.19 -12.50
N LYS A 78 -17.00 14.05 -11.81
CA LYS A 78 -15.94 13.77 -10.84
C LYS A 78 -14.70 13.16 -11.51
N LEU A 79 -13.59 13.18 -10.77
CA LEU A 79 -12.36 12.49 -11.10
C LEU A 79 -12.40 11.09 -10.51
N ILE A 80 -12.11 10.09 -11.35
CA ILE A 80 -11.98 8.69 -10.95
C ILE A 80 -10.55 8.23 -11.19
N VAL A 81 -9.95 7.61 -10.17
CA VAL A 81 -8.61 7.01 -10.23
C VAL A 81 -8.66 5.60 -9.65
N PRO A 82 -7.72 4.70 -9.97
CA PRO A 82 -7.62 3.38 -9.34
C PRO A 82 -7.56 3.48 -7.82
N GLY A 83 -8.05 2.48 -7.13
CA GLY A 83 -7.91 2.34 -5.69
C GLY A 83 -6.45 2.29 -5.28
N PHE A 84 -6.11 2.92 -4.18
CA PHE A 84 -4.74 3.01 -3.69
C PHE A 84 -4.25 1.70 -3.11
N ILE A 85 -2.93 1.47 -3.23
CA ILE A 85 -2.22 0.31 -2.70
C ILE A 85 -1.17 0.83 -1.71
N ASP A 86 -1.37 0.59 -0.42
CA ASP A 86 -0.42 0.97 0.63
C ASP A 86 0.37 -0.25 1.08
N VAL A 87 1.66 -0.28 0.77
CA VAL A 87 2.54 -1.41 1.08
C VAL A 87 3.31 -1.21 2.38
N HIS A 88 3.12 -0.05 3.06
CA HIS A 88 3.81 0.28 4.29
C HIS A 88 2.90 1.06 5.25
N LYS A 89 2.19 0.35 6.14
CA LYS A 89 1.28 0.95 7.13
C LYS A 89 1.19 0.10 8.39
N HIS A 90 1.60 0.66 9.54
CA HIS A 90 1.60 -0.03 10.84
C HIS A 90 0.23 -0.02 11.51
N GLY A 91 -0.49 1.09 11.38
CA GLY A 91 -1.74 1.26 12.10
C GLY A 91 -2.55 2.47 11.68
N GLY A 92 -3.65 2.70 12.39
CA GLY A 92 -4.54 3.84 12.27
C GLY A 92 -5.76 3.69 13.16
N TYR A 93 -6.43 4.80 13.42
CA TYR A 93 -7.69 4.84 14.17
C TYR A 93 -7.63 4.23 15.58
N GLY A 94 -6.49 4.31 16.25
CA GLY A 94 -6.25 3.76 17.58
C GLY A 94 -5.84 2.28 17.59
N LEU A 95 -5.67 1.66 16.43
CA LEU A 95 -5.39 0.24 16.23
C LEU A 95 -4.04 0.04 15.54
N ASP A 96 -3.43 -1.13 15.76
CA ASP A 96 -2.10 -1.44 15.25
C ASP A 96 -2.01 -2.88 14.77
N THR A 97 -1.22 -3.11 13.75
CA THR A 97 -0.92 -4.45 13.21
C THR A 97 -0.37 -5.39 14.29
N MET A 98 0.41 -4.84 15.25
CA MET A 98 1.01 -5.62 16.33
C MET A 98 0.07 -5.93 17.49
N ASP A 99 -1.17 -5.42 17.52
CA ASP A 99 -2.13 -5.72 18.59
C ASP A 99 -2.47 -7.22 18.71
N GLY A 100 -2.30 -7.99 17.60
CA GLY A 100 -2.53 -9.43 17.58
C GLY A 100 -3.98 -9.83 17.84
N ASP A 101 -4.93 -8.99 17.41
CA ASP A 101 -6.38 -9.15 17.58
C ASP A 101 -7.06 -9.06 16.21
N ALA A 102 -7.67 -10.16 15.78
CA ALA A 102 -8.23 -10.29 14.45
C ALA A 102 -9.43 -9.35 14.20
N GLU A 103 -10.27 -9.11 15.20
CA GLU A 103 -11.42 -8.20 15.05
C GLU A 103 -10.95 -6.76 14.90
N LYS A 104 -9.98 -6.33 15.73
CA LYS A 104 -9.38 -5.00 15.66
C LYS A 104 -8.66 -4.77 14.32
N LEU A 105 -7.86 -5.75 13.88
CA LEU A 105 -7.18 -5.66 12.59
C LEU A 105 -8.17 -5.53 11.45
N ASN A 106 -9.23 -6.32 11.43
CA ASN A 106 -10.27 -6.23 10.39
C ASN A 106 -11.02 -4.89 10.43
N ASP A 107 -11.32 -4.35 11.62
CA ASP A 107 -11.93 -3.02 11.77
C ASP A 107 -11.00 -1.92 11.27
N MET A 108 -9.73 -1.98 11.62
CA MET A 108 -8.69 -1.06 11.15
C MET A 108 -8.62 -1.04 9.60
N VAL A 109 -8.48 -2.21 8.98
CA VAL A 109 -8.39 -2.32 7.52
C VAL A 109 -9.64 -1.77 6.84
N ASN A 110 -10.83 -2.06 7.36
CA ASN A 110 -12.09 -1.55 6.81
C ASN A 110 -12.22 -0.01 6.94
N LYS A 111 -11.66 0.59 7.99
CA LYS A 111 -11.61 2.05 8.13
C LYS A 111 -10.65 2.67 7.12
N MET A 112 -9.50 2.04 6.87
CA MET A 112 -8.51 2.51 5.89
C MET A 112 -9.05 2.56 4.46
N VAL A 113 -10.04 1.73 4.11
CA VAL A 113 -10.73 1.84 2.81
C VAL A 113 -11.34 3.23 2.61
N THR A 114 -11.79 3.90 3.68
CA THR A 114 -12.36 5.26 3.59
C THR A 114 -11.32 6.34 3.23
N GLU A 115 -10.01 6.00 3.22
CA GLU A 115 -8.91 6.87 2.78
C GLU A 115 -8.48 6.61 1.33
N GLY A 116 -9.20 5.74 0.63
CA GLY A 116 -8.88 5.36 -0.75
C GLY A 116 -8.10 4.06 -0.89
N ILE A 117 -7.70 3.41 0.20
CA ILE A 117 -6.90 2.19 0.19
C ILE A 117 -7.79 0.98 -0.15
N THR A 118 -7.54 0.33 -1.28
CA THR A 118 -8.24 -0.91 -1.68
C THR A 118 -7.34 -2.14 -1.62
N SER A 119 -6.04 -1.92 -1.38
CA SER A 119 -5.06 -2.97 -1.15
C SER A 119 -4.07 -2.51 -0.09
N LEU A 120 -3.79 -3.37 0.88
CA LEU A 120 -2.95 -3.05 2.03
C LEU A 120 -1.98 -4.17 2.33
N PHE A 121 -0.75 -3.81 2.69
CA PHE A 121 0.21 -4.66 3.38
C PHE A 121 0.30 -4.21 4.84
N PRO A 122 -0.45 -4.82 5.77
CA PRO A 122 -0.22 -4.56 7.19
C PRO A 122 1.25 -4.77 7.53
N THR A 123 1.86 -3.75 8.15
CA THR A 123 3.30 -3.71 8.39
C THR A 123 3.60 -4.01 9.85
N THR A 124 4.50 -4.97 10.10
CA THR A 124 5.01 -5.23 11.44
C THR A 124 6.08 -4.21 11.81
N ILE A 125 6.39 -4.07 13.10
CA ILE A 125 7.54 -3.32 13.58
C ILE A 125 8.50 -4.27 14.30
N THR A 126 9.78 -3.90 14.44
CA THR A 126 10.75 -4.62 15.27
C THR A 126 10.20 -4.87 16.67
N GLN A 127 10.10 -6.14 17.05
CA GLN A 127 9.58 -6.60 18.35
C GLN A 127 10.13 -8.00 18.68
N SER A 128 9.77 -8.52 19.87
CA SER A 128 10.12 -9.90 20.20
C SER A 128 9.58 -10.87 19.13
N PRO A 129 10.27 -12.00 18.91
CA PRO A 129 9.79 -13.02 17.95
C PRO A 129 8.35 -13.45 18.22
N GLU A 130 7.96 -13.60 19.48
CA GLU A 130 6.60 -14.01 19.88
C GLU A 130 5.55 -12.98 19.49
N ASN A 131 5.86 -11.69 19.59
CA ASN A 131 4.94 -10.62 19.20
C ASN A 131 4.80 -10.54 17.69
N ILE A 132 5.89 -10.67 16.93
CA ILE A 132 5.87 -10.73 15.47
C ILE A 132 5.08 -11.96 15.00
N GLU A 133 5.34 -13.14 15.57
CA GLU A 133 4.62 -14.37 15.23
C GLU A 133 3.12 -14.25 15.45
N ARG A 134 2.70 -13.65 16.57
CA ARG A 134 1.29 -13.38 16.86
C ARG A 134 0.67 -12.46 15.81
N ALA A 135 1.35 -11.37 15.44
CA ALA A 135 0.88 -10.46 14.40
C ALA A 135 0.74 -11.16 13.05
N LEU A 136 1.76 -11.94 12.61
CA LEU A 136 1.74 -12.67 11.34
C LEU A 136 0.58 -13.69 11.27
N VAL A 137 0.34 -14.44 12.34
CA VAL A 137 -0.78 -15.39 12.43
C VAL A 137 -2.12 -14.65 12.34
N THR A 138 -2.25 -13.53 13.06
CA THR A 138 -3.47 -12.70 13.05
C THR A 138 -3.74 -12.12 11.66
N ILE A 139 -2.73 -11.56 11.00
CA ILE A 139 -2.89 -11.04 9.63
C ILE A 139 -3.31 -12.15 8.66
N ASN A 140 -2.67 -13.32 8.74
CA ASN A 140 -3.04 -14.46 7.91
C ASN A 140 -4.49 -14.92 8.14
N GLU A 141 -4.97 -14.87 9.37
CA GLU A 141 -6.38 -15.20 9.68
C GLU A 141 -7.34 -14.20 9.02
N VAL A 142 -7.13 -12.92 9.23
CA VAL A 142 -7.98 -11.84 8.67
C VAL A 142 -7.95 -11.83 7.15
N ALA A 143 -6.78 -12.02 6.54
CA ALA A 143 -6.60 -12.02 5.08
C ALA A 143 -7.39 -13.14 4.35
N LYS A 144 -7.86 -14.18 5.06
CA LYS A 144 -8.72 -15.21 4.47
C LYS A 144 -10.11 -14.69 4.12
N THR A 145 -10.56 -13.63 4.77
CA THR A 145 -11.91 -13.08 4.65
C THR A 145 -11.94 -11.60 4.25
N ASN A 146 -10.85 -10.88 4.46
CA ASN A 146 -10.73 -9.47 4.07
C ASN A 146 -9.83 -9.33 2.83
N PRO A 147 -10.41 -9.10 1.64
CA PRO A 147 -9.68 -9.05 0.38
C PRO A 147 -8.83 -7.78 0.20
N VAL A 148 -8.90 -6.83 1.12
CA VAL A 148 -8.04 -5.62 1.09
C VAL A 148 -6.61 -5.99 1.49
N ILE A 149 -6.40 -7.02 2.34
CA ILE A 149 -5.07 -7.49 2.71
C ILE A 149 -4.48 -8.32 1.56
N GLN A 150 -3.50 -7.76 0.85
CA GLN A 150 -2.87 -8.37 -0.32
C GLN A 150 -1.48 -8.97 -0.05
N GLY A 151 -0.87 -8.60 1.07
CA GLY A 151 0.45 -9.07 1.49
C GLY A 151 0.75 -8.64 2.92
N ILE A 152 1.98 -8.89 3.35
CA ILE A 152 2.53 -8.43 4.62
C ILE A 152 3.87 -7.77 4.34
N HIS A 153 4.10 -6.62 4.93
CA HIS A 153 5.41 -6.01 5.02
C HIS A 153 6.03 -6.35 6.38
N LEU A 154 7.14 -7.07 6.38
CA LEU A 154 7.95 -7.33 7.57
C LEU A 154 9.01 -6.25 7.68
N GLU A 155 8.78 -5.22 8.50
CA GLU A 155 9.75 -4.16 8.75
C GLU A 155 10.58 -4.46 9.99
N GLY A 156 11.85 -4.76 9.78
CA GLY A 156 12.71 -5.31 10.84
C GLY A 156 12.31 -6.75 11.24
N PRO A 157 12.94 -7.30 12.27
CA PRO A 157 14.01 -6.77 13.14
C PRO A 157 15.42 -6.83 12.54
N PHE A 158 15.59 -7.20 11.30
CA PHE A 158 16.87 -7.44 10.61
C PHE A 158 17.55 -6.14 10.15
N ILE A 159 17.60 -5.13 11.02
CA ILE A 159 17.99 -3.74 10.73
C ILE A 159 19.25 -3.32 11.48
N ASN A 160 19.78 -2.13 11.16
CA ASN A 160 20.98 -1.60 11.79
C ASN A 160 20.65 -0.66 12.96
N LYS A 161 21.24 -0.89 14.13
CA LYS A 161 21.00 -0.09 15.35
C LYS A 161 21.35 1.40 15.18
N VAL A 162 22.31 1.75 14.32
CA VAL A 162 22.71 3.16 14.08
C VAL A 162 21.57 3.95 13.42
N PHE A 163 20.76 3.28 12.60
CA PHE A 163 19.65 3.86 11.88
C PHE A 163 18.29 3.24 12.29
N MET A 164 18.17 2.84 13.55
CA MET A 164 16.96 2.20 14.08
C MET A 164 15.72 3.11 14.01
N GLY A 165 15.87 4.45 13.99
CA GLY A 165 14.72 5.36 14.00
C GLY A 165 13.87 5.19 15.25
N ALA A 166 12.59 4.84 15.07
CA ALA A 166 11.65 4.52 16.13
C ALA A 166 11.53 3.02 16.43
N GLN A 167 12.38 2.18 15.85
CA GLN A 167 12.38 0.73 16.11
C GLN A 167 12.98 0.43 17.49
N PRO A 168 12.39 -0.47 18.32
CA PRO A 168 12.93 -0.83 19.64
C PRO A 168 14.30 -1.54 19.54
N GLU A 169 15.35 -0.93 20.10
CA GLU A 169 16.74 -1.39 19.95
C GLU A 169 16.97 -2.79 20.48
N GLU A 170 16.31 -3.17 21.57
CA GLU A 170 16.48 -4.44 22.26
C GLU A 170 16.10 -5.66 21.43
N TYR A 171 15.29 -5.48 20.38
CA TYR A 171 14.83 -6.57 19.50
C TYR A 171 15.52 -6.60 18.13
N ILE A 172 16.44 -5.68 17.88
CA ILE A 172 17.20 -5.64 16.61
C ILE A 172 18.20 -6.78 16.57
N ILE A 173 18.13 -7.57 15.51
CA ILE A 173 19.01 -8.73 15.26
C ILE A 173 19.57 -8.69 13.83
N ASP A 174 20.62 -9.45 13.61
CA ASP A 174 21.16 -9.67 12.27
C ASP A 174 20.18 -10.54 11.43
N PRO A 175 20.23 -10.47 10.09
CA PRO A 175 19.44 -11.31 9.20
C PRO A 175 19.57 -12.80 9.53
N ASP A 176 18.45 -13.44 9.81
CA ASP A 176 18.33 -14.87 10.12
C ASP A 176 17.37 -15.54 9.14
N THR A 177 17.94 -16.32 8.23
CA THR A 177 17.18 -17.01 7.18
C THR A 177 16.23 -18.08 7.75
N GLU A 178 16.60 -18.77 8.81
CA GLU A 178 15.74 -19.81 9.41
C GLU A 178 14.55 -19.18 10.14
N LEU A 179 14.76 -18.05 10.81
CA LEU A 179 13.68 -17.30 11.44
C LEU A 179 12.72 -16.72 10.38
N LEU A 180 13.25 -16.18 9.27
CA LEU A 180 12.43 -15.68 8.16
C LEU A 180 11.59 -16.80 7.53
N LYS A 181 12.16 -17.99 7.33
CA LYS A 181 11.43 -19.18 6.85
C LYS A 181 10.27 -19.56 7.77
N LYS A 182 10.52 -19.58 9.09
CA LYS A 182 9.48 -19.83 10.08
C LYS A 182 8.34 -18.80 9.98
N TRP A 183 8.69 -17.52 9.93
CA TRP A 183 7.71 -16.44 9.84
C TRP A 183 6.94 -16.43 8.53
N TYR A 184 7.60 -16.73 7.42
CA TYR A 184 6.94 -16.89 6.12
C TYR A 184 5.87 -17.98 6.17
N ALA A 185 6.18 -19.13 6.76
CA ALA A 185 5.21 -20.20 6.94
C ALA A 185 4.05 -19.80 7.87
N LEU A 186 4.32 -19.16 9.01
CA LEU A 186 3.30 -18.68 9.95
C LEU A 186 2.37 -17.63 9.34
N SER A 187 2.91 -16.78 8.45
CA SER A 187 2.14 -15.79 7.70
C SER A 187 1.22 -16.41 6.64
N GLY A 188 1.25 -17.72 6.44
CA GLY A 188 0.56 -18.39 5.32
C GLY A 188 1.14 -17.99 3.97
N GLU A 189 2.45 -17.78 3.91
CA GLU A 189 3.20 -17.38 2.72
C GLU A 189 2.81 -15.99 2.19
N ARG A 190 2.35 -15.09 3.10
CA ARG A 190 1.85 -13.75 2.73
C ARG A 190 2.88 -12.64 2.89
N ILE A 191 4.07 -12.89 3.47
CA ILE A 191 5.14 -11.89 3.48
C ILE A 191 5.55 -11.63 2.03
N ARG A 192 5.47 -10.38 1.59
CA ARG A 192 5.75 -9.93 0.22
C ARG A 192 6.84 -8.87 0.16
N LEU A 193 7.09 -8.17 1.26
CA LEU A 193 8.10 -7.15 1.41
C LEU A 193 8.84 -7.36 2.73
N VAL A 194 10.17 -7.30 2.72
CA VAL A 194 11.00 -7.41 3.92
C VAL A 194 12.01 -6.28 3.95
N THR A 195 11.93 -5.45 4.98
CA THR A 195 12.91 -4.39 5.23
C THR A 195 14.06 -4.92 6.08
N TYR A 196 15.28 -4.74 5.59
CA TYR A 196 16.50 -5.19 6.23
C TYR A 196 17.72 -4.30 5.93
N ALA A 197 18.77 -4.45 6.73
CA ALA A 197 20.05 -3.78 6.57
C ALA A 197 21.08 -4.74 5.92
N PRO A 198 21.43 -4.56 4.63
CA PRO A 198 22.27 -5.52 3.91
C PRO A 198 23.75 -5.51 4.34
N GLU A 199 24.19 -4.53 5.12
CA GLU A 199 25.54 -4.49 5.69
C GLU A 199 25.74 -5.43 6.89
N ASN A 200 24.66 -5.96 7.45
CA ASN A 200 24.70 -6.93 8.55
C ASN A 200 25.05 -8.33 8.05
N GLY A 201 25.45 -9.29 8.55
CA GLY A 201 25.88 -10.59 8.02
C GLY A 201 24.75 -11.48 7.46
N GLY A 202 25.10 -12.58 6.82
CA GLY A 202 24.14 -13.64 6.39
C GLY A 202 23.32 -13.34 5.13
N ILE A 203 23.64 -12.29 4.40
CA ILE A 203 22.84 -11.71 3.33
C ILE A 203 22.59 -12.62 2.11
N PRO A 204 23.58 -13.36 1.56
CA PRO A 204 23.34 -14.12 0.32
C PRO A 204 22.21 -15.15 0.45
N ASP A 205 22.18 -15.93 1.53
CA ASP A 205 21.14 -16.95 1.77
C ASP A 205 19.79 -16.30 2.10
N PHE A 206 19.80 -15.17 2.81
CA PHE A 206 18.63 -14.40 3.18
C PHE A 206 17.92 -13.83 1.95
N GLU A 207 18.68 -13.15 1.07
CA GLU A 207 18.16 -12.61 -0.19
C GLU A 207 17.73 -13.73 -1.16
N GLU A 208 18.48 -14.85 -1.22
CA GLU A 208 18.11 -15.99 -2.07
C GLU A 208 16.76 -16.57 -1.66
N PHE A 209 16.54 -16.76 -0.35
CA PHE A 209 15.25 -17.21 0.16
C PHE A 209 14.12 -16.25 -0.26
N MET A 210 14.28 -14.95 -0.06
CA MET A 210 13.28 -13.96 -0.43
C MET A 210 12.93 -14.02 -1.91
N LEU A 211 13.93 -13.97 -2.78
CA LEU A 211 13.73 -13.99 -4.23
C LEU A 211 13.08 -15.29 -4.73
N LYS A 212 13.46 -16.43 -4.15
CA LYS A 212 12.85 -17.73 -4.46
C LYS A 212 11.35 -17.77 -4.14
N HIS A 213 10.93 -17.06 -3.11
CA HIS A 213 9.54 -17.01 -2.64
C HIS A 213 8.79 -15.77 -3.09
N HIS A 214 9.32 -15.01 -4.07
CA HIS A 214 8.73 -13.78 -4.60
C HIS A 214 8.48 -12.72 -3.52
N ILE A 215 9.35 -12.68 -2.51
CA ILE A 215 9.41 -11.62 -1.51
C ILE A 215 10.37 -10.55 -2.04
N ILE A 216 9.97 -9.30 -2.01
CA ILE A 216 10.78 -8.16 -2.43
C ILE A 216 11.76 -7.81 -1.29
N PRO A 217 13.07 -7.91 -1.51
CA PRO A 217 14.06 -7.42 -0.54
C PRO A 217 14.12 -5.89 -0.59
N SER A 218 13.91 -5.23 0.55
CA SER A 218 13.91 -3.78 0.69
C SER A 218 15.00 -3.30 1.64
N ILE A 219 15.83 -2.38 1.18
CA ILE A 219 16.83 -1.73 2.02
C ILE A 219 16.16 -0.67 2.87
N GLY A 220 16.26 -0.78 4.18
CA GLY A 220 15.78 0.22 5.12
C GLY A 220 16.48 0.11 6.46
N HIS A 221 16.43 1.17 7.28
CA HIS A 221 17.12 1.21 8.57
C HIS A 221 18.58 0.73 8.48
N SER A 222 19.31 1.27 7.49
CA SER A 222 20.59 0.74 7.04
C SER A 222 21.69 1.81 7.07
N ASN A 223 22.85 1.41 7.57
CA ASN A 223 24.09 2.20 7.56
C ASN A 223 25.03 1.79 6.41
N ALA A 224 24.52 1.09 5.40
CA ALA A 224 25.34 0.60 4.31
C ALA A 224 26.01 1.71 3.50
N THR A 225 27.23 1.46 3.08
CA THR A 225 27.92 2.27 2.08
C THR A 225 27.48 1.88 0.67
N ARG A 226 27.70 2.76 -0.30
CA ARG A 226 27.44 2.44 -1.72
C ARG A 226 28.14 1.16 -2.18
N GLU A 227 29.40 0.95 -1.73
CA GLU A 227 30.18 -0.25 -2.06
C GLU A 227 29.51 -1.54 -1.54
N GLN A 228 28.93 -1.52 -0.34
CA GLN A 228 28.20 -2.66 0.21
C GLN A 228 26.91 -2.92 -0.58
N LEU A 229 26.20 -1.85 -0.95
CA LEU A 229 24.89 -1.94 -1.60
C LEU A 229 24.94 -2.47 -3.03
N ILE A 230 26.01 -2.24 -3.79
CA ILE A 230 26.12 -2.77 -5.16
C ILE A 230 26.17 -4.31 -5.22
N HIS A 231 26.38 -4.98 -4.10
CA HIS A 231 26.38 -6.43 -3.99
C HIS A 231 25.05 -6.99 -3.46
N SER A 232 24.15 -6.14 -2.98
CA SER A 232 22.80 -6.55 -2.58
C SER A 232 21.92 -6.81 -3.80
N ARG A 233 20.99 -7.74 -3.66
CA ARG A 233 19.96 -8.08 -4.66
C ARG A 233 18.64 -7.38 -4.38
N ALA A 234 18.61 -6.41 -3.46
CA ALA A 234 17.43 -5.62 -3.15
C ALA A 234 17.00 -4.79 -4.37
N SER A 235 15.70 -4.75 -4.60
CA SER A 235 15.06 -3.98 -5.66
C SER A 235 14.16 -2.86 -5.13
N HIS A 236 14.14 -2.67 -3.81
CA HIS A 236 13.27 -1.72 -3.14
C HIS A 236 14.01 -0.97 -2.04
N ILE A 237 13.60 0.25 -1.73
CA ILE A 237 14.07 1.03 -0.58
C ILE A 237 12.86 1.52 0.22
N THR A 238 12.82 1.12 1.48
CA THR A 238 11.83 1.52 2.45
C THR A 238 12.02 2.99 2.81
N HIS A 239 10.94 3.77 2.84
CA HIS A 239 10.86 5.20 3.22
C HIS A 239 12.13 6.01 2.90
N LEU A 240 12.46 6.08 1.59
CA LEU A 240 13.64 6.76 1.05
C LEU A 240 13.95 8.08 1.77
N TYR A 241 15.20 8.33 2.14
CA TYR A 241 15.74 9.37 3.01
C TYR A 241 15.66 9.10 4.51
N ASN A 242 14.68 8.34 4.99
CA ASN A 242 14.41 8.18 6.42
C ASN A 242 15.14 6.97 6.99
N ALA A 243 15.68 7.10 8.19
CA ALA A 243 16.39 6.04 8.93
C ALA A 243 17.40 5.27 8.07
N GLN A 244 18.25 5.98 7.32
CA GLN A 244 19.25 5.38 6.44
C GLN A 244 20.47 6.30 6.25
N ARG A 245 21.61 5.71 5.83
CA ARG A 245 22.82 6.50 5.52
C ARG A 245 22.50 7.56 4.46
N PRO A 246 22.71 8.85 4.75
CA PRO A 246 22.33 9.94 3.85
C PRO A 246 23.28 10.06 2.65
N LEU A 247 22.81 10.80 1.64
CA LEU A 247 23.63 11.20 0.50
C LEU A 247 24.71 12.22 0.93
N HIS A 248 25.97 11.89 0.62
CA HIS A 248 27.11 12.79 0.80
C HIS A 248 27.98 12.75 -0.45
N HIS A 249 28.65 13.86 -0.81
CA HIS A 249 29.42 13.99 -2.06
C HIS A 249 30.64 13.05 -2.18
N ARG A 250 31.07 12.38 -1.11
CA ARG A 250 32.14 11.35 -1.09
C ARG A 250 31.63 9.96 -0.73
N GLU A 251 30.38 9.82 -0.28
CA GLU A 251 29.75 8.54 0.02
C GLU A 251 28.24 8.68 -0.26
N PRO A 252 27.74 8.11 -1.36
CA PRO A 252 26.32 8.23 -1.71
C PRO A 252 25.35 7.64 -0.68
N GLY A 253 25.80 6.66 0.09
CA GLY A 253 24.96 5.96 1.07
C GLY A 253 23.76 5.27 0.44
N VAL A 254 22.79 4.93 1.27
CA VAL A 254 21.54 4.29 0.83
C VAL A 254 20.72 5.25 -0.04
N THR A 255 20.60 6.52 0.39
CA THR A 255 19.86 7.54 -0.37
C THR A 255 20.44 7.72 -1.78
N GLY A 256 21.75 7.88 -1.91
CA GLY A 256 22.39 8.04 -3.22
C GLY A 256 22.33 6.77 -4.07
N HIS A 257 22.42 5.59 -3.45
CA HIS A 257 22.21 4.31 -4.12
C HIS A 257 20.82 4.25 -4.74
N GLY A 258 19.78 4.52 -3.96
CA GLY A 258 18.40 4.54 -4.43
C GLY A 258 18.13 5.51 -5.57
N MET A 259 18.80 6.68 -5.54
CA MET A 259 18.69 7.67 -6.62
C MET A 259 19.38 7.26 -7.91
N LEU A 260 20.51 6.54 -7.80
CA LEU A 260 21.34 6.17 -8.95
C LEU A 260 20.83 4.90 -9.66
N GLU A 261 20.29 3.94 -8.89
CA GLU A 261 19.89 2.67 -9.46
C GLU A 261 18.48 2.75 -10.06
N THR A 262 18.41 2.56 -11.37
CA THR A 262 17.14 2.60 -12.12
C THR A 262 16.29 1.35 -11.95
N SER A 263 16.84 0.28 -11.38
CA SER A 263 16.13 -0.97 -11.08
C SER A 263 15.51 -1.01 -9.68
N ILE A 264 15.76 0.03 -8.87
CA ILE A 264 15.28 0.10 -7.49
C ILE A 264 14.06 1.02 -7.41
N THR A 265 12.97 0.54 -6.83
CA THR A 265 11.81 1.34 -6.44
C THR A 265 12.06 1.99 -5.07
N GLY A 266 11.64 3.22 -4.86
CA GLY A 266 11.78 3.92 -3.58
C GLY A 266 10.43 4.36 -3.03
N GLU A 267 10.17 4.05 -1.75
CA GLU A 267 8.99 4.56 -1.04
C GLU A 267 9.18 6.03 -0.64
N LEU A 268 8.10 6.81 -0.72
CA LEU A 268 8.07 8.21 -0.26
C LEU A 268 6.90 8.44 0.71
N ILE A 269 7.19 9.01 1.87
CA ILE A 269 6.20 9.53 2.81
C ILE A 269 5.98 11.01 2.48
N ALA A 270 4.90 11.32 1.76
CA ALA A 270 4.63 12.66 1.25
C ALA A 270 3.81 13.52 2.24
N ASP A 271 4.20 13.57 3.51
CA ASP A 271 3.55 14.38 4.55
C ASP A 271 4.13 15.80 4.70
N GLY A 272 5.32 16.06 4.10
CA GLY A 272 6.05 17.32 4.22
C GLY A 272 6.87 17.46 5.52
N PHE A 273 6.87 16.44 6.39
CA PHE A 273 7.64 16.39 7.64
C PHE A 273 8.77 15.36 7.57
N HIS A 274 8.48 14.16 7.09
CA HIS A 274 9.48 13.12 6.83
C HIS A 274 10.39 13.52 5.68
N ILE A 275 9.81 14.12 4.64
CA ILE A 275 10.51 14.61 3.46
C ILE A 275 9.96 16.00 3.13
N VAL A 276 10.81 17.01 3.18
CA VAL A 276 10.42 18.38 2.78
C VAL A 276 10.13 18.44 1.27
N PRO A 277 9.26 19.37 0.81
CA PRO A 277 8.85 19.42 -0.60
C PRO A 277 9.99 19.43 -1.61
N ASP A 278 11.06 20.18 -1.36
CA ASP A 278 12.21 20.24 -2.28
C ASP A 278 12.90 18.89 -2.46
N MET A 279 12.93 18.04 -1.41
CA MET A 279 13.54 16.72 -1.47
C MET A 279 12.61 15.69 -2.13
N LEU A 280 11.29 15.85 -2.01
CA LEU A 280 10.31 15.09 -2.79
C LEU A 280 10.45 15.41 -4.29
N GLU A 281 10.59 16.69 -4.64
CA GLU A 281 10.81 17.11 -6.03
C GLU A 281 12.13 16.56 -6.59
N ILE A 282 13.21 16.54 -5.80
CA ILE A 282 14.49 15.95 -6.22
C ILE A 282 14.34 14.46 -6.51
N ALA A 283 13.68 13.71 -5.63
CA ALA A 283 13.40 12.28 -5.85
C ALA A 283 12.59 12.07 -7.12
N PHE A 284 11.53 12.83 -7.30
CA PHE A 284 10.67 12.76 -8.48
C PHE A 284 11.43 13.05 -9.77
N ARG A 285 12.27 14.10 -9.81
CA ARG A 285 13.07 14.43 -11.00
C ARG A 285 14.13 13.39 -11.34
N LEU A 286 14.71 12.75 -10.35
CA LEU A 286 15.78 11.78 -10.56
C LEU A 286 15.24 10.40 -10.95
N LYS A 287 14.16 9.96 -10.32
CA LYS A 287 13.63 8.61 -10.51
C LYS A 287 12.43 8.56 -11.46
N GLY A 288 11.69 9.67 -11.61
CA GLY A 288 10.42 9.67 -12.32
C GLY A 288 9.33 8.90 -11.59
N ALA A 289 8.08 9.09 -12.01
CA ALA A 289 6.92 8.47 -11.39
C ALA A 289 6.97 6.93 -11.34
N HIS A 290 7.59 6.28 -12.33
CA HIS A 290 7.57 4.82 -12.49
C HIS A 290 8.44 4.03 -11.50
N GLN A 291 9.30 4.71 -10.74
CA GLN A 291 10.23 4.10 -9.78
C GLN A 291 10.06 4.64 -8.36
N LEU A 292 8.94 5.28 -8.11
CA LEU A 292 8.55 5.79 -6.80
C LEU A 292 7.20 5.22 -6.40
N GLU A 293 7.04 4.92 -5.13
CA GLU A 293 5.79 4.49 -4.53
C GLU A 293 5.46 5.39 -3.35
N LEU A 294 4.23 5.90 -3.29
CA LEU A 294 3.76 6.56 -2.10
C LEU A 294 3.35 5.52 -1.07
N VAL A 295 3.73 5.77 0.17
CA VAL A 295 3.32 5.01 1.34
C VAL A 295 2.91 5.97 2.45
N THR A 296 2.15 5.49 3.42
CA THR A 296 1.81 6.31 4.57
C THR A 296 2.81 6.17 5.70
N ASP A 297 3.34 4.98 5.93
CA ASP A 297 4.09 4.64 7.14
C ASP A 297 3.32 5.13 8.38
N SER A 298 1.99 5.08 8.32
CA SER A 298 1.17 5.61 9.40
C SER A 298 1.06 4.61 10.54
N MET A 299 0.93 5.18 11.74
CA MET A 299 0.85 4.44 12.99
C MET A 299 -0.53 4.61 13.63
N ARG A 300 -0.76 3.93 14.76
CA ARG A 300 -2.09 3.85 15.40
C ARG A 300 -2.79 5.20 15.65
N ALA A 301 -2.05 6.33 15.75
CA ALA A 301 -2.64 7.65 15.98
C ALA A 301 -3.20 8.31 14.72
N GLU A 302 -2.98 7.76 13.54
CA GLU A 302 -3.63 8.26 12.33
C GLU A 302 -5.16 8.29 12.52
N GLY A 303 -5.80 9.38 12.10
CA GLY A 303 -7.24 9.59 12.26
C GLY A 303 -7.73 10.00 13.66
N LEU A 304 -6.84 10.15 14.66
CA LEU A 304 -7.23 10.51 16.04
C LEU A 304 -6.96 11.98 16.42
N GLY A 305 -6.12 12.69 15.65
CA GLY A 305 -5.68 14.05 16.00
C GLY A 305 -4.54 14.08 17.03
N ASP A 306 -4.31 15.28 17.60
CA ASP A 306 -3.23 15.50 18.58
C ASP A 306 -3.48 14.71 19.88
N GLY A 307 -2.40 14.17 20.47
CA GLY A 307 -2.51 13.39 21.71
C GLY A 307 -1.29 12.53 21.99
N VAL A 308 -1.44 11.63 22.97
CA VAL A 308 -0.44 10.62 23.32
C VAL A 308 -0.85 9.29 22.72
N SER A 309 0.09 8.61 22.10
CA SER A 309 -0.05 7.30 21.48
C SER A 309 1.16 6.43 21.77
N GLU A 310 1.30 5.34 21.03
CA GLU A 310 2.36 4.36 21.18
C GLU A 310 2.73 3.76 19.82
N LEU A 311 4.02 3.43 19.63
CA LEU A 311 4.51 2.65 18.50
C LEU A 311 5.61 1.70 18.99
N GLY A 312 5.45 0.40 18.76
CA GLY A 312 6.40 -0.63 19.17
C GLY A 312 6.66 -0.68 20.69
N GLY A 313 5.68 -0.31 21.53
CA GLY A 313 5.83 -0.22 22.99
C GLY A 313 6.41 1.11 23.48
N GLN A 314 6.79 2.01 22.58
CA GLN A 314 7.37 3.32 22.91
C GLN A 314 6.29 4.41 22.88
N LYS A 315 6.35 5.31 23.86
CA LYS A 315 5.44 6.46 23.93
C LYS A 315 5.70 7.44 22.79
N VAL A 316 4.64 7.79 22.08
CA VAL A 316 4.64 8.77 20.99
C VAL A 316 3.73 9.94 21.34
N VAL A 317 4.18 11.16 21.04
CA VAL A 317 3.36 12.38 21.15
C VAL A 317 3.03 12.85 19.76
N VAL A 318 1.73 12.96 19.43
CA VAL A 318 1.24 13.56 18.19
C VAL A 318 0.90 15.01 18.47
N LYS A 319 1.49 15.90 17.67
CA LYS A 319 1.21 17.33 17.69
C LYS A 319 1.40 17.92 16.29
N ASP A 320 0.44 18.72 15.87
CA ASP A 320 0.50 19.42 14.56
C ASP A 320 0.79 18.44 13.41
N LYS A 321 0.11 17.30 13.39
CA LYS A 321 0.27 16.18 12.43
C LYS A 321 1.67 15.51 12.44
N GLN A 322 2.47 15.68 13.46
CA GLN A 322 3.76 15.03 13.63
C GLN A 322 3.72 14.06 14.81
N ALA A 323 4.04 12.80 14.57
CA ALA A 323 4.22 11.79 15.60
C ALA A 323 5.71 11.69 15.99
N ARG A 324 6.04 11.89 17.28
CA ARG A 324 7.42 11.94 17.75
C ARG A 324 7.61 11.15 19.05
N LEU A 325 8.75 10.48 19.14
CA LEU A 325 9.26 9.93 20.40
C LEU A 325 9.70 11.07 21.34
N GLU A 326 9.91 10.75 22.62
CA GLU A 326 10.40 11.73 23.62
C GLU A 326 11.77 12.32 23.30
N ASN A 327 12.61 11.61 22.54
CA ASN A 327 13.90 12.11 22.05
C ASN A 327 13.78 13.01 20.80
N GLY A 328 12.57 13.25 20.32
CA GLY A 328 12.27 14.13 19.18
C GLY A 328 12.31 13.48 17.80
N HIS A 329 12.69 12.20 17.68
CA HIS A 329 12.65 11.48 16.41
C HIS A 329 11.19 11.30 15.94
N LEU A 330 10.95 11.35 14.63
CA LEU A 330 9.68 10.95 14.05
C LEU A 330 9.45 9.45 14.29
N ALA A 331 8.20 9.07 14.51
CA ALA A 331 7.80 7.71 14.89
C ALA A 331 6.58 7.29 14.06
N GLY A 332 6.83 6.82 12.84
CA GLY A 332 5.81 6.68 11.81
C GLY A 332 5.11 8.00 11.52
N SER A 333 4.06 7.97 10.72
CA SER A 333 3.27 9.14 10.36
C SER A 333 1.84 9.09 10.92
N VAL A 334 1.11 10.19 10.73
CA VAL A 334 -0.36 10.25 10.85
C VAL A 334 -0.98 10.69 9.51
N LEU A 335 -0.31 10.34 8.40
CA LEU A 335 -0.69 10.69 7.04
C LEU A 335 -1.82 9.77 6.56
N ALA A 336 -2.96 10.32 6.17
CA ALA A 336 -3.96 9.58 5.42
C ALA A 336 -3.53 9.43 3.95
N TYR A 337 -3.89 8.32 3.30
CA TYR A 337 -3.37 8.04 1.95
C TYR A 337 -3.90 9.03 0.89
N ASP A 338 -5.15 9.48 1.01
CA ASP A 338 -5.70 10.50 0.12
C ASP A 338 -5.00 11.87 0.29
N ASP A 339 -4.45 12.17 1.48
CA ASP A 339 -3.55 13.33 1.67
C ASP A 339 -2.21 13.12 0.94
N ALA A 340 -1.63 11.91 0.99
CA ALA A 340 -0.41 11.60 0.23
C ALA A 340 -0.59 11.83 -1.27
N PHE A 341 -1.71 11.34 -1.84
CA PHE A 341 -2.06 11.55 -3.25
C PHE A 341 -2.16 13.03 -3.63
N ARG A 342 -2.75 13.87 -2.77
CA ARG A 342 -2.81 15.33 -2.99
C ARG A 342 -1.46 16.02 -2.80
N ASN A 343 -0.74 15.61 -1.77
CA ASN A 343 0.51 16.23 -1.37
C ASN A 343 1.61 16.07 -2.42
N ILE A 344 1.73 14.91 -3.05
CA ILE A 344 2.76 14.71 -4.07
C ILE A 344 2.58 15.67 -5.25
N GLN A 345 1.34 15.92 -5.68
CA GLN A 345 1.01 16.88 -6.72
C GLN A 345 1.25 18.35 -6.27
N ARG A 346 1.05 18.63 -4.99
CA ARG A 346 1.27 19.98 -4.42
C ARG A 346 2.73 20.29 -4.17
N PHE A 347 3.52 19.26 -3.81
CA PHE A 347 4.92 19.42 -3.39
C PHE A 347 5.92 19.21 -4.52
N THR A 348 5.49 18.65 -5.64
CA THR A 348 6.35 18.33 -6.77
C THR A 348 5.73 18.79 -8.09
N SER A 349 6.47 18.59 -9.18
CA SER A 349 5.96 18.79 -10.54
C SER A 349 5.14 17.60 -11.10
N ALA A 350 4.81 16.61 -10.25
CA ALA A 350 3.98 15.46 -10.63
C ALA A 350 2.54 15.89 -10.95
N ASP A 351 2.00 15.36 -12.03
CA ASP A 351 0.58 15.52 -12.36
C ASP A 351 -0.28 14.37 -11.78
N ILE A 352 -1.57 14.36 -12.10
CA ILE A 352 -2.50 13.30 -11.64
C ILE A 352 -2.09 11.93 -12.17
N HIS A 353 -1.60 11.86 -13.41
CA HIS A 353 -1.15 10.58 -14.00
C HIS A 353 0.06 10.03 -13.24
N ASP A 354 1.03 10.89 -12.93
CA ASP A 354 2.20 10.54 -12.13
C ASP A 354 1.80 10.07 -10.71
N ALA A 355 0.87 10.80 -10.08
CA ALA A 355 0.36 10.41 -8.77
C ALA A 355 -0.34 9.04 -8.81
N VAL A 356 -1.12 8.72 -9.86
CA VAL A 356 -1.73 7.40 -10.05
C VAL A 356 -0.67 6.31 -10.26
N GLN A 357 0.41 6.60 -10.99
CA GLN A 357 1.54 5.66 -11.09
C GLN A 357 2.11 5.33 -9.71
N MET A 358 2.36 6.36 -8.89
CA MET A 358 3.01 6.22 -7.57
C MET A 358 2.09 5.69 -6.47
N THR A 359 0.76 5.66 -6.65
CA THR A 359 -0.19 5.21 -5.63
C THR A 359 -0.86 3.88 -5.91
N SER A 360 -0.74 3.37 -7.13
CA SER A 360 -1.54 2.19 -7.54
C SER A 360 -0.81 1.30 -8.54
N VAL A 361 -0.31 1.88 -9.65
CA VAL A 361 0.20 1.09 -10.79
C VAL A 361 1.54 0.42 -10.45
N ASN A 362 2.45 1.17 -9.83
CA ASN A 362 3.78 0.67 -9.51
C ASN A 362 3.71 -0.48 -8.51
N GLN A 363 2.97 -0.30 -7.41
CA GLN A 363 2.75 -1.34 -6.41
C GLN A 363 2.09 -2.58 -7.02
N ALA A 364 1.06 -2.40 -7.85
CA ALA A 364 0.41 -3.52 -8.53
C ALA A 364 1.39 -4.31 -9.41
N ARG A 365 2.26 -3.60 -10.14
CA ARG A 365 3.30 -4.20 -10.99
C ARG A 365 4.36 -4.90 -10.16
N GLU A 366 4.93 -4.24 -9.16
CA GLU A 366 6.03 -4.74 -8.35
C GLU A 366 5.64 -5.98 -7.56
N PHE A 367 4.47 -5.96 -6.94
CA PHE A 367 3.98 -7.07 -6.12
C PHE A 367 3.12 -8.09 -6.88
N GLY A 368 2.99 -7.96 -8.22
CA GLY A 368 2.25 -8.90 -9.07
C GLY A 368 0.74 -8.95 -8.77
N LEU A 369 0.15 -7.84 -8.35
CA LEU A 369 -1.29 -7.74 -8.05
C LEU A 369 -2.08 -7.55 -9.35
N THR A 370 -2.18 -8.61 -10.15
CA THR A 370 -2.68 -8.57 -11.53
C THR A 370 -4.12 -8.08 -11.70
N GLN A 371 -4.92 -8.07 -10.65
CA GLN A 371 -6.30 -7.57 -10.68
C GLN A 371 -6.43 -6.12 -10.21
N LYS A 372 -5.35 -5.50 -9.72
CA LYS A 372 -5.31 -4.18 -9.08
C LYS A 372 -4.54 -3.15 -9.92
N GLY A 373 -4.59 -1.89 -9.53
CA GLY A 373 -3.78 -0.80 -10.08
C GLY A 373 -4.21 -0.27 -11.45
N ASP A 374 -5.23 -0.88 -12.09
CA ASP A 374 -5.76 -0.45 -13.39
C ASP A 374 -7.28 -0.69 -13.46
N LEU A 375 -7.99 0.20 -14.17
CA LEU A 375 -9.45 0.16 -14.33
C LEU A 375 -9.87 -0.31 -15.72
N SER A 376 -9.19 -1.31 -16.27
CA SER A 376 -9.61 -1.98 -17.53
C SER A 376 -10.59 -3.12 -17.24
N ALA A 377 -11.33 -3.53 -18.29
CA ALA A 377 -12.29 -4.63 -18.18
C ALA A 377 -11.64 -5.92 -17.66
N GLY A 378 -12.31 -6.59 -16.75
CA GLY A 378 -11.86 -7.80 -16.07
C GLY A 378 -11.04 -7.57 -14.81
N LYS A 379 -10.64 -6.34 -14.49
CA LYS A 379 -9.99 -5.97 -13.22
C LYS A 379 -11.00 -5.80 -12.10
N ASP A 380 -10.55 -5.83 -10.87
CA ASP A 380 -11.38 -5.54 -9.70
C ASP A 380 -11.96 -4.13 -9.79
N ALA A 381 -13.20 -3.96 -9.36
CA ALA A 381 -13.86 -2.66 -9.30
C ALA A 381 -13.39 -1.88 -8.06
N ASP A 382 -12.11 -1.53 -8.06
CA ASP A 382 -11.38 -0.82 -7.01
C ASP A 382 -10.98 0.57 -7.51
N PHE A 383 -11.70 1.61 -7.06
CA PHE A 383 -11.43 2.97 -7.51
C PHE A 383 -11.88 4.03 -6.50
N ASN A 384 -11.31 5.20 -6.63
CA ASN A 384 -11.54 6.38 -5.81
C ASN A 384 -12.26 7.46 -6.61
N ILE A 385 -13.24 8.12 -5.97
CA ILE A 385 -14.00 9.25 -6.53
C ILE A 385 -13.56 10.52 -5.82
N PHE A 386 -12.97 11.44 -6.58
CA PHE A 386 -12.55 12.74 -6.09
C PHE A 386 -13.41 13.88 -6.66
N ASN A 387 -13.65 14.90 -5.87
CA ASN A 387 -14.14 16.17 -6.38
C ASN A 387 -13.01 16.90 -7.12
N LYS A 388 -13.25 17.34 -8.34
CA LYS A 388 -12.22 17.96 -9.18
C LYS A 388 -11.81 19.36 -8.72
N GLU A 389 -12.67 20.07 -8.01
CA GLU A 389 -12.43 21.46 -7.62
C GLU A 389 -11.45 21.58 -6.46
N ASP A 390 -11.58 20.68 -5.47
CA ASP A 390 -10.80 20.72 -4.23
C ASP A 390 -9.95 19.47 -4.00
N MET A 391 -10.03 18.49 -4.93
CA MET A 391 -9.34 17.21 -4.85
C MET A 391 -9.64 16.44 -3.57
N GLN A 392 -10.82 16.61 -2.97
CA GLN A 392 -11.26 15.84 -1.80
C GLN A 392 -11.82 14.49 -2.23
N LEU A 393 -11.35 13.43 -1.57
CA LEU A 393 -11.89 12.09 -1.71
C LEU A 393 -13.33 12.06 -1.18
N GLN A 394 -14.27 11.58 -1.98
CA GLN A 394 -15.69 11.50 -1.62
C GLN A 394 -16.13 10.08 -1.29
N ALA A 395 -15.64 9.13 -2.06
CA ALA A 395 -15.94 7.73 -1.87
C ALA A 395 -14.84 6.84 -2.47
N THR A 396 -14.71 5.66 -1.91
CA THR A 396 -13.88 4.57 -2.42
C THR A 396 -14.79 3.40 -2.77
N TYR A 397 -14.57 2.79 -3.90
CA TYR A 397 -15.15 1.50 -4.24
C TYR A 397 -14.09 0.42 -4.09
N SER A 398 -14.39 -0.61 -3.32
CA SER A 398 -13.56 -1.81 -3.19
C SER A 398 -14.38 -3.03 -3.53
N LEU A 399 -13.98 -3.78 -4.54
CA LEU A 399 -14.76 -4.86 -5.16
C LEU A 399 -16.21 -4.44 -5.40
N GLY A 400 -16.38 -3.25 -6.00
CA GLY A 400 -17.68 -2.68 -6.34
C GLY A 400 -18.56 -2.24 -5.14
N ARG A 401 -18.08 -2.37 -3.89
CA ARG A 401 -18.76 -1.88 -2.68
C ARG A 401 -18.30 -0.46 -2.36
N ARG A 402 -19.26 0.41 -2.09
CA ARG A 402 -19.01 1.81 -1.78
C ARG A 402 -18.69 2.05 -0.31
N PHE A 403 -17.64 2.80 -0.06
CA PHE A 403 -17.26 3.33 1.25
C PHE A 403 -17.17 4.85 1.14
N ALA A 404 -17.95 5.56 1.96
CA ALA A 404 -17.87 7.03 2.00
C ALA A 404 -16.64 7.47 2.81
N ARG A 405 -15.97 8.54 2.37
CA ARG A 405 -14.95 9.20 3.19
C ARG A 405 -15.63 9.67 4.49
N LYS A 406 -15.06 9.31 5.63
CA LYS A 406 -15.50 9.84 6.93
C LYS A 406 -14.72 11.13 7.22
N ASN A 407 -15.44 12.21 7.47
CA ASN A 407 -14.88 13.48 7.90
C ASN A 407 -14.36 13.39 9.35
#